data_fa2d118ce1b6b920763cb1888be0833b
#
_entry.id   fa2d118ce1b6b920763cb1888be0833b
#
_cell.length_a   1.000
_cell.length_b   1.000
_cell.length_c   1.000
_cell.angle_alpha   90.00
_cell.angle_beta   90.00
_cell.angle_gamma   90.00
#
_symmetry.space_group_name_H-M   'P 1'
#
loop_
_entity.id
_entity.type
_entity.pdbx_description
1 polymer ?
#
loop_
_entity_poly.entity_id
_entity_poly.type
_entity_poly.pdbx_seq_one_letter_code
_entity_poly.pdbx_strand_id
1 'polypeptide(L)'
;MPENVDIVICAGDAVEDNLMGDEYDDFIEWFSALPCKWKIFVPGNHELSFELGQAHRIIRRMTAKGITVLENAIEDCDGVIIASISGHSSIADEDIPDDIDIVVTHYPPFGILDEDKGSVNILDFILKAQPKHHLFGHIHSTAGRHIQFGNTKCINITALIQ
;
A
#
# COMPACT_ATOMS: atom_id res chain seq x y z
N MET A 1 -16.71 7.70 7.72
CA MET A 1 -15.56 8.31 7.03
C MET A 1 -15.65 9.84 7.17
N PRO A 2 -14.52 10.58 7.18
CA PRO A 2 -14.55 12.03 7.08
C PRO A 2 -15.31 12.46 5.81
N GLU A 3 -15.97 13.61 5.85
CA GLU A 3 -16.59 14.21 4.66
C GLU A 3 -15.51 14.71 3.70
N ASN A 4 -15.69 14.53 2.39
CA ASN A 4 -14.79 14.98 1.32
C ASN A 4 -13.39 14.31 1.31
N VAL A 5 -13.39 12.99 1.29
CA VAL A 5 -12.16 12.19 1.04
C VAL A 5 -12.04 11.88 -0.44
N ASP A 6 -10.95 12.29 -1.08
CA ASP A 6 -10.69 12.03 -2.50
C ASP A 6 -10.02 10.67 -2.72
N ILE A 7 -9.10 10.28 -1.81
CA ILE A 7 -8.29 9.07 -1.93
C ILE A 7 -8.42 8.25 -0.65
N VAL A 8 -8.72 6.95 -0.79
CA VAL A 8 -8.66 5.97 0.29
C VAL A 8 -7.64 4.90 -0.06
N ILE A 9 -6.78 4.56 0.89
CA ILE A 9 -5.67 3.62 0.71
C ILE A 9 -5.84 2.46 1.69
N CYS A 10 -5.75 1.23 1.19
CA CYS A 10 -5.57 0.02 1.98
C CYS A 10 -4.14 -0.51 1.75
N ALA A 11 -3.36 -0.62 2.80
CA ALA A 11 -1.96 -1.06 2.76
C ALA A 11 -1.81 -2.58 3.05
N GLY A 12 -2.74 -3.38 2.57
CA GLY A 12 -2.70 -4.83 2.61
C GLY A 12 -3.32 -5.47 3.84
N ASP A 13 -3.25 -6.80 3.86
CA ASP A 13 -3.88 -7.68 4.86
C ASP A 13 -5.40 -7.45 4.98
N ALA A 14 -6.06 -7.25 3.84
CA ALA A 14 -7.50 -7.07 3.76
C ALA A 14 -8.27 -8.40 3.90
N VAL A 15 -7.61 -9.52 3.57
CA VAL A 15 -8.16 -10.87 3.61
C VAL A 15 -7.09 -11.87 4.06
N GLU A 16 -7.53 -13.07 4.47
CA GLU A 16 -6.66 -14.24 4.55
C GLU A 16 -6.90 -15.11 3.32
N ASP A 17 -6.00 -15.01 2.34
CA ASP A 17 -6.14 -15.64 1.04
C ASP A 17 -5.99 -17.16 1.13
N ASN A 18 -7.02 -17.88 0.71
CA ASN A 18 -7.03 -19.34 0.62
C ASN A 18 -6.81 -19.85 -0.82
N LEU A 19 -6.45 -18.96 -1.76
CA LEU A 19 -6.23 -19.20 -3.19
C LEU A 19 -7.49 -19.54 -4.00
N MET A 20 -8.66 -19.52 -3.42
CA MET A 20 -9.94 -19.74 -4.13
C MET A 20 -10.46 -18.45 -4.78
N GLY A 21 -10.15 -17.30 -4.20
CA GLY A 21 -10.43 -15.96 -4.70
C GLY A 21 -11.83 -15.42 -4.37
N ASP A 22 -12.63 -16.16 -3.62
CA ASP A 22 -13.95 -15.75 -3.13
C ASP A 22 -13.87 -14.96 -1.81
N GLU A 23 -12.79 -15.13 -1.05
CA GLU A 23 -12.49 -14.38 0.17
C GLU A 23 -12.37 -12.87 -0.05
N TYR A 24 -12.11 -12.44 -1.28
CA TYR A 24 -12.06 -11.02 -1.65
C TYR A 24 -13.43 -10.40 -1.92
N ASP A 25 -14.51 -11.18 -2.01
CA ASP A 25 -15.81 -10.69 -2.46
C ASP A 25 -16.35 -9.59 -1.55
N ASP A 26 -16.38 -9.83 -0.25
CA ASP A 26 -16.87 -8.87 0.74
C ASP A 26 -15.98 -7.61 0.79
N PHE A 27 -14.66 -7.78 0.72
CA PHE A 27 -13.72 -6.66 0.70
C PHE A 27 -13.92 -5.78 -0.55
N ILE A 28 -14.00 -6.40 -1.73
CA ILE A 28 -14.19 -5.67 -3.01
C ILE A 28 -15.52 -4.90 -2.98
N GLU A 29 -16.59 -5.53 -2.50
CA GLU A 29 -17.91 -4.89 -2.43
C GLU A 29 -17.88 -3.69 -1.46
N TRP A 30 -17.37 -3.90 -0.25
CA TRP A 30 -17.26 -2.83 0.74
C TRP A 30 -16.34 -1.69 0.28
N PHE A 31 -15.13 -2.03 -0.16
CA PHE A 31 -14.13 -1.01 -0.52
C PHE A 31 -14.54 -0.22 -1.76
N SER A 32 -15.14 -0.87 -2.76
CA SER A 32 -15.64 -0.19 -3.96
C SER A 32 -16.81 0.76 -3.68
N ALA A 33 -17.62 0.49 -2.65
CA ALA A 33 -18.76 1.32 -2.26
C ALA A 33 -18.37 2.58 -1.48
N LEU A 34 -17.10 2.76 -1.08
CA LEU A 34 -16.67 3.95 -0.37
C LEU A 34 -16.85 5.20 -1.24
N PRO A 35 -17.40 6.32 -0.67
CA PRO A 35 -17.71 7.54 -1.41
C PRO A 35 -16.45 8.40 -1.63
N CYS A 36 -15.49 7.89 -2.40
CA CYS A 36 -14.26 8.59 -2.77
C CYS A 36 -13.93 8.30 -4.24
N LYS A 37 -13.17 9.18 -4.87
CA LYS A 37 -12.80 9.05 -6.27
C LYS A 37 -11.77 7.94 -6.48
N TRP A 38 -10.70 7.93 -5.67
CA TRP A 38 -9.59 7.01 -5.80
C TRP A 38 -9.59 5.99 -4.66
N LYS A 39 -9.52 4.72 -5.02
CA LYS A 39 -9.44 3.60 -4.09
C LYS A 39 -8.20 2.80 -4.43
N ILE A 40 -7.18 2.92 -3.60
CA ILE A 40 -5.88 2.28 -3.81
C ILE A 40 -5.77 1.06 -2.89
N PHE A 41 -5.47 -0.09 -3.46
CA PHE A 41 -5.17 -1.31 -2.74
C PHE A 41 -3.72 -1.72 -3.00
N VAL A 42 -2.95 -1.89 -1.95
CA VAL A 42 -1.58 -2.42 -1.97
C VAL A 42 -1.61 -3.78 -1.28
N PRO A 43 -1.20 -4.88 -1.93
CA PRO A 43 -1.27 -6.21 -1.32
C PRO A 43 -0.28 -6.36 -0.16
N GLY A 44 -0.70 -7.13 0.86
CA GLY A 44 0.10 -7.54 2.01
C GLY A 44 0.49 -9.01 1.97
N ASN A 45 1.08 -9.51 3.05
CA ASN A 45 1.56 -10.90 3.12
C ASN A 45 0.45 -11.93 3.33
N HIS A 46 -0.74 -11.52 3.73
CA HIS A 46 -1.91 -12.40 3.80
C HIS A 46 -2.60 -12.57 2.44
N GLU A 47 -2.27 -11.75 1.45
CA GLU A 47 -2.73 -11.87 0.07
C GLU A 47 -1.82 -12.84 -0.72
N LEU A 48 -1.84 -14.14 -0.36
CA LEU A 48 -0.98 -15.18 -0.96
C LEU A 48 -1.08 -15.28 -2.48
N SER A 49 -2.24 -15.01 -3.06
CA SER A 49 -2.44 -15.00 -4.51
C SER A 49 -1.52 -14.00 -5.22
N PHE A 50 -1.20 -12.87 -4.58
CA PHE A 50 -0.27 -11.87 -5.10
C PHE A 50 1.18 -12.36 -5.01
N GLU A 51 1.59 -12.88 -3.85
CA GLU A 51 2.94 -13.41 -3.66
C GLU A 51 3.26 -14.57 -4.62
N LEU A 52 2.27 -15.41 -4.94
CA LEU A 52 2.40 -16.54 -5.85
C LEU A 52 2.20 -16.18 -7.32
N GLY A 53 1.97 -14.90 -7.67
CA GLY A 53 1.72 -14.45 -9.02
C GLY A 53 0.40 -14.97 -9.64
N GLN A 54 -0.58 -15.31 -8.81
CA GLN A 54 -1.88 -15.87 -9.20
C GLN A 54 -3.04 -14.87 -9.10
N ALA A 55 -2.74 -13.60 -8.79
CA ALA A 55 -3.74 -12.57 -8.47
C ALA A 55 -4.45 -11.96 -9.70
N HIS A 56 -4.09 -12.30 -10.93
CA HIS A 56 -4.62 -11.62 -12.13
C HIS A 56 -6.16 -11.64 -12.25
N ARG A 57 -6.85 -12.67 -11.73
CA ARG A 57 -8.32 -12.71 -11.67
C ARG A 57 -8.86 -11.71 -10.63
N ILE A 58 -8.22 -11.64 -9.46
CA ILE A 58 -8.59 -10.73 -8.36
C ILE A 58 -8.37 -9.29 -8.81
N ILE A 59 -7.21 -8.98 -9.39
CA ILE A 59 -6.87 -7.65 -9.93
C ILE A 59 -7.94 -7.19 -10.95
N ARG A 60 -8.33 -8.04 -11.90
CA ARG A 60 -9.38 -7.70 -12.87
C ARG A 60 -10.72 -7.40 -12.21
N ARG A 61 -11.09 -8.14 -11.17
CA ARG A 61 -12.34 -7.89 -10.42
C ARG A 61 -12.29 -6.57 -9.66
N MET A 62 -11.19 -6.27 -8.99
CA MET A 62 -10.95 -5.00 -8.30
C MET A 62 -11.00 -3.82 -9.28
N THR A 63 -10.27 -3.91 -10.39
CA THR A 63 -10.25 -2.86 -11.42
C THR A 63 -11.64 -2.61 -12.03
N ALA A 64 -12.41 -3.67 -12.29
CA ALA A 64 -13.78 -3.55 -12.79
C ALA A 64 -14.74 -2.85 -11.82
N LYS A 65 -14.39 -2.78 -10.52
CA LYS A 65 -15.11 -2.08 -9.46
C LYS A 65 -14.50 -0.71 -9.10
N GLY A 66 -13.54 -0.22 -9.90
CA GLY A 66 -12.90 1.08 -9.68
C GLY A 66 -11.87 1.09 -8.54
N ILE A 67 -11.31 -0.07 -8.19
CA ILE A 67 -10.20 -0.18 -7.24
C ILE A 67 -8.90 -0.29 -8.05
N THR A 68 -7.96 0.61 -7.82
CA THR A 68 -6.60 0.54 -8.38
C THR A 68 -5.76 -0.36 -7.49
N VAL A 69 -5.27 -1.47 -8.04
CA VAL A 69 -4.28 -2.31 -7.38
C VAL A 69 -2.90 -1.78 -7.72
N LEU A 70 -2.13 -1.41 -6.71
CA LEU A 70 -0.83 -0.79 -6.87
C LEU A 70 0.25 -1.69 -6.26
N GLU A 71 0.99 -2.37 -7.13
CA GLU A 71 2.10 -3.26 -6.76
C GLU A 71 3.29 -3.00 -7.70
N ASN A 72 4.40 -2.51 -7.14
CA ASN A 72 5.59 -2.10 -7.88
C ASN A 72 5.25 -1.18 -9.07
N ALA A 73 4.43 -0.18 -8.81
CA ALA A 73 3.87 0.72 -9.81
C ALA A 73 3.64 2.12 -9.25
N ILE A 74 3.34 3.04 -10.14
CA ILE A 74 3.09 4.46 -9.84
C ILE A 74 1.75 4.84 -10.45
N GLU A 75 0.96 5.61 -9.71
CA GLU A 75 -0.35 6.13 -10.14
C GLU A 75 -0.41 7.65 -9.92
N ASP A 76 -0.94 8.37 -10.89
CA ASP A 76 -1.28 9.79 -10.77
C ASP A 76 -2.76 9.94 -10.40
N CYS A 77 -3.02 10.30 -9.16
CA CYS A 77 -4.36 10.51 -8.63
C CYS A 77 -4.71 12.01 -8.66
N ASP A 78 -5.01 12.56 -9.84
CA ASP A 78 -5.32 13.99 -10.07
C ASP A 78 -4.19 14.94 -9.59
N GLY A 79 -2.94 14.60 -9.89
CA GLY A 79 -1.76 15.38 -9.52
C GLY A 79 -1.17 14.99 -8.15
N VAL A 80 -1.71 13.97 -7.47
CA VAL A 80 -1.06 13.32 -6.33
C VAL A 80 -0.37 12.06 -6.82
N ILE A 81 0.94 12.05 -6.82
CA ILE A 81 1.73 10.92 -7.31
C ILE A 81 1.93 9.91 -6.19
N ILE A 82 1.38 8.71 -6.38
CA ILE A 82 1.43 7.61 -5.41
C ILE A 82 2.23 6.47 -6.01
N ALA A 83 3.27 6.02 -5.32
CA ALA A 83 4.05 4.85 -5.68
C ALA A 83 3.86 3.73 -4.65
N SER A 84 3.97 2.48 -5.10
CA SER A 84 4.05 1.31 -4.23
C SER A 84 5.15 0.38 -4.69
N ILE A 85 5.87 -0.20 -3.73
CA ILE A 85 6.80 -1.30 -3.96
C ILE A 85 6.50 -2.43 -2.97
N SER A 86 6.71 -3.67 -3.42
CA SER A 86 6.73 -4.82 -2.51
C SER A 86 8.07 -4.89 -1.77
N GLY A 87 8.13 -5.56 -0.64
CA GLY A 87 9.39 -5.75 0.08
C GLY A 87 10.44 -6.60 -0.67
N HIS A 88 10.05 -7.26 -1.76
CA HIS A 88 10.87 -8.22 -2.51
C HIS A 88 11.35 -7.71 -3.87
N SER A 89 10.69 -6.72 -4.43
CA SER A 89 11.06 -6.07 -5.70
C SER A 89 10.86 -4.56 -5.62
N SER A 90 11.38 -3.84 -6.58
CA SER A 90 11.32 -2.38 -6.63
C SER A 90 11.04 -1.90 -8.06
N ILE A 91 10.73 -0.63 -8.20
CA ILE A 91 10.69 0.09 -9.47
C ILE A 91 12.14 0.39 -9.86
N ALA A 92 12.46 0.31 -11.15
CA ALA A 92 13.80 0.66 -11.64
C ALA A 92 14.13 2.12 -11.34
N ASP A 93 15.38 2.40 -11.00
CA ASP A 93 15.81 3.75 -10.57
C ASP A 93 15.49 4.83 -11.61
N GLU A 94 15.64 4.51 -12.90
CA GLU A 94 15.32 5.40 -14.02
C GLU A 94 13.83 5.70 -14.18
N ASP A 95 12.95 4.88 -13.60
CA ASP A 95 11.50 5.03 -13.66
C ASP A 95 10.93 5.73 -12.41
N ILE A 96 11.77 6.10 -11.43
CA ILE A 96 11.34 6.81 -10.22
C ILE A 96 11.17 8.30 -10.53
N PRO A 97 9.96 8.87 -10.44
CA PRO A 97 9.76 10.31 -10.59
C PRO A 97 10.42 11.12 -9.46
N ASP A 98 10.81 12.36 -9.78
CA ASP A 98 11.40 13.27 -8.78
C ASP A 98 10.40 13.84 -7.77
N ASP A 99 9.09 13.67 -7.99
CA ASP A 99 8.02 14.36 -7.27
C ASP A 99 6.96 13.43 -6.66
N ILE A 100 7.38 12.26 -6.16
CA ILE A 100 6.46 11.34 -5.47
C ILE A 100 5.92 12.00 -4.20
N ASP A 101 4.59 12.11 -4.10
CA ASP A 101 3.93 12.63 -2.90
C ASP A 101 3.83 11.57 -1.80
N ILE A 102 3.40 10.37 -2.18
CA ILE A 102 3.13 9.28 -1.23
C ILE A 102 3.74 7.97 -1.74
N VAL A 103 4.50 7.31 -0.89
CA VAL A 103 4.83 5.89 -1.07
C VAL A 103 3.94 5.07 -0.13
N VAL A 104 3.35 4.01 -0.65
CA VAL A 104 2.56 3.06 0.14
C VAL A 104 3.19 1.68 0.03
N THR A 105 3.44 1.04 1.15
CA THR A 105 3.95 -0.33 1.21
C THR A 105 3.19 -1.11 2.27
N HIS A 106 3.18 -2.44 2.16
CA HIS A 106 2.66 -3.24 3.27
C HIS A 106 3.66 -3.29 4.40
N TYR A 107 4.91 -3.69 4.11
CA TYR A 107 5.97 -3.74 5.11
C TYR A 107 6.55 -2.36 5.45
N PRO A 108 7.03 -2.16 6.69
CA PRO A 108 7.79 -0.95 7.04
C PRO A 108 9.18 -0.93 6.39
N PRO A 109 9.81 0.24 6.29
CA PRO A 109 11.23 0.33 5.94
C PRO A 109 12.08 -0.17 7.12
N PHE A 110 13.24 -0.75 6.81
CA PHE A 110 14.16 -1.23 7.82
C PHE A 110 14.54 -0.14 8.84
N GLY A 111 14.44 -0.46 10.12
CA GLY A 111 14.80 0.43 11.24
C GLY A 111 13.78 1.53 11.56
N ILE A 112 12.59 1.56 10.90
CA ILE A 112 11.58 2.59 11.12
C ILE A 112 10.25 1.95 11.55
N LEU A 113 9.94 1.96 12.85
CA LEU A 113 8.72 1.39 13.44
C LEU A 113 8.49 -0.08 13.06
N ASP A 114 9.55 -0.84 12.84
CA ASP A 114 9.55 -2.11 12.11
C ASP A 114 9.66 -3.38 12.98
N GLU A 115 9.99 -3.27 14.26
CA GLU A 115 10.21 -4.42 15.13
C GLU A 115 11.10 -5.51 14.52
N ASP A 116 12.19 -5.09 13.87
CA ASP A 116 13.14 -5.96 13.15
C ASP A 116 12.53 -6.76 11.98
N LYS A 117 11.37 -6.32 11.45
CA LYS A 117 10.68 -6.93 10.30
C LYS A 117 10.68 -6.02 9.06
N GLY A 118 11.41 -4.92 9.11
CA GLY A 118 11.47 -3.95 8.03
C GLY A 118 12.26 -4.42 6.83
N SER A 119 11.93 -3.86 5.66
CA SER A 119 12.58 -4.15 4.39
C SER A 119 13.68 -3.14 4.07
N VAL A 120 14.89 -3.64 3.78
CA VAL A 120 16.01 -2.82 3.29
C VAL A 120 15.69 -2.24 1.92
N ASN A 121 15.02 -3.00 1.04
CA ASN A 121 14.62 -2.51 -0.29
C ASN A 121 13.66 -1.32 -0.19
N ILE A 122 12.74 -1.36 0.78
CA ILE A 122 11.82 -0.23 1.02
C ILE A 122 12.59 0.97 1.55
N LEU A 123 13.52 0.77 2.48
CA LEU A 123 14.36 1.86 2.98
C LEU A 123 15.17 2.52 1.84
N ASP A 124 15.82 1.71 1.00
CA ASP A 124 16.58 2.20 -0.15
C ASP A 124 15.70 3.00 -1.12
N PHE A 125 14.49 2.52 -1.40
CA PHE A 125 13.55 3.23 -2.23
C PHE A 125 13.16 4.59 -1.63
N ILE A 126 12.83 4.64 -0.34
CA ILE A 126 12.48 5.89 0.36
C ILE A 126 13.64 6.89 0.35
N LEU A 127 14.88 6.41 0.51
CA LEU A 127 16.08 7.26 0.44
C LEU A 127 16.30 7.87 -0.95
N LYS A 128 15.99 7.13 -2.03
CA LYS A 128 16.09 7.59 -3.41
C LYS A 128 14.94 8.52 -3.79
N ALA A 129 13.71 8.07 -3.58
CA ALA A 129 12.50 8.77 -3.99
C ALA A 129 12.18 10.01 -3.14
N GLN A 130 12.60 10.03 -1.87
CA GLN A 130 12.34 11.11 -0.91
C GLN A 130 10.89 11.62 -0.92
N PRO A 131 9.87 10.73 -0.83
CA PRO A 131 8.48 11.14 -0.88
C PRO A 131 8.13 12.04 0.32
N LYS A 132 7.05 12.83 0.19
CA LYS A 132 6.54 13.63 1.33
C LYS A 132 6.04 12.73 2.46
N HIS A 133 5.36 11.62 2.10
CA HIS A 133 4.81 10.66 3.05
C HIS A 133 5.14 9.23 2.64
N HIS A 134 5.41 8.38 3.63
CA HIS A 134 5.45 6.94 3.48
C HIS A 134 4.43 6.31 4.42
N LEU A 135 3.44 5.62 3.86
CA LEU A 135 2.38 4.93 4.58
C LEU A 135 2.64 3.42 4.52
N PHE A 136 2.59 2.74 5.65
CA PHE A 136 2.78 1.29 5.71
C PHE A 136 1.92 0.64 6.80
N GLY A 137 1.76 -0.69 6.71
CA GLY A 137 0.98 -1.50 7.64
C GLY A 137 1.83 -2.50 8.42
N HIS A 138 1.35 -3.73 8.51
CA HIS A 138 2.00 -4.94 9.03
C HIS A 138 2.30 -4.95 10.54
N ILE A 139 2.87 -3.90 11.14
CA ILE A 139 3.31 -3.89 12.53
C ILE A 139 2.21 -3.35 13.45
N HIS A 140 1.49 -4.23 14.11
CA HIS A 140 0.34 -3.89 14.96
C HIS A 140 0.71 -3.08 16.20
N SER A 141 1.84 -3.38 16.84
CA SER A 141 2.29 -2.72 18.08
C SER A 141 2.67 -1.26 17.90
N THR A 142 2.99 -0.82 16.68
CA THR A 142 3.31 0.56 16.34
C THR A 142 2.21 1.26 15.54
N ALA A 143 1.01 0.69 15.49
CA ALA A 143 -0.15 1.23 14.78
C ALA A 143 -0.44 2.69 15.19
N GLY A 144 -0.68 3.55 14.20
CA GLY A 144 -0.94 4.97 14.39
C GLY A 144 0.29 5.83 14.74
N ARG A 145 1.45 5.23 14.96
CA ARG A 145 2.69 5.99 15.21
C ARG A 145 3.29 6.54 13.92
N HIS A 146 4.04 7.63 14.06
CA HIS A 146 4.78 8.22 12.95
C HIS A 146 6.15 8.73 13.39
N ILE A 147 7.07 8.79 12.44
CA ILE A 147 8.44 9.32 12.61
C ILE A 147 8.77 10.19 11.41
N GLN A 148 9.45 11.31 11.65
CA GLN A 148 10.07 12.09 10.57
C GLN A 148 11.44 11.48 10.24
N PHE A 149 11.62 11.05 9.00
CA PHE A 149 12.85 10.49 8.47
C PHE A 149 13.34 11.33 7.28
N GLY A 150 14.31 12.19 7.53
CA GLY A 150 14.70 13.20 6.55
C GLY A 150 13.52 14.10 6.18
N ASN A 151 13.21 14.21 4.89
CA ASN A 151 12.06 14.96 4.38
C ASN A 151 10.75 14.15 4.36
N THR A 152 10.82 12.84 4.62
CA THR A 152 9.68 11.92 4.56
C THR A 152 9.04 11.74 5.93
N LYS A 153 7.72 11.91 6.03
CA LYS A 153 6.95 11.50 7.20
C LYS A 153 6.51 10.04 7.04
N CYS A 154 7.12 9.15 7.81
CA CYS A 154 6.79 7.72 7.85
C CYS A 154 5.67 7.46 8.85
N ILE A 155 4.58 6.81 8.43
CA ILE A 155 3.36 6.61 9.23
C ILE A 155 2.94 5.15 9.15
N ASN A 156 2.83 4.49 10.29
CA ASN A 156 2.19 3.19 10.37
C ASN A 156 0.66 3.36 10.42
N ILE A 157 -0.03 2.96 9.36
CA ILE A 157 -1.49 3.07 9.20
C ILE A 157 -2.23 1.77 9.52
N THR A 158 -1.58 0.81 10.18
CA THR A 158 -2.25 -0.45 10.59
C THR A 158 -3.53 -0.13 11.34
N ALA A 159 -4.65 -0.71 10.88
CA ALA A 159 -5.92 -0.63 11.57
C ALA A 159 -5.94 -1.66 12.71
N LEU A 160 -6.21 -1.20 13.94
CA LEU A 160 -6.49 -2.10 15.06
C LEU A 160 -7.99 -2.42 15.03
N ILE A 161 -8.33 -3.69 14.74
CA ILE A 161 -9.69 -4.17 14.95
C ILE A 161 -9.87 -4.31 16.47
N GLN A 162 -10.76 -3.49 17.03
CA GLN A 162 -11.16 -3.58 18.43
C GLN A 162 -12.31 -4.57 18.57
#